data_5b414abf827dfb27d7434f0c7131982a
#
_entry.id   5b414abf827dfb27d7434f0c7131982a
#
_cell.length_a   1.000
_cell.length_b   1.000
_cell.length_c   1.000
_cell.angle_alpha   90.00
_cell.angle_beta   90.00
_cell.angle_gamma   90.00
#
_symmetry.space_group_name_H-M   'P 1'
#
loop_
_entity.id
_entity.type
_entity.pdbx_description
1 polymer ?
#
loop_
_entity_poly.entity_id
_entity_poly.type
_entity_poly.pdbx_seq_one_letter_code
_entity_poly.pdbx_strand_id
1 'polypeptide(L)'
;KSPRERAAMDTLRRLHPRYEAEVLAFVRDDPARLARTMVDLARILDGSRPVILAVLHDRQGGTERHVHELAALLHDRAQFVVLRPLPGQRVSLRLPDPDDAFELVFSLADEYDALLSMLRQLGVCHVHYHHLLGHGKPVMQLPQRLGVGYDFTAHDYFSICPQISLTRRDNRYCGEEGVQQCNDCLVQSPAPGGLDILSWRARHT
;
A
#
# COMPACT_ATOMS: atom_id res chain seq x y z
N LYS A 1 -28.41 -3.34 21.05
CA LYS A 1 -29.52 -3.81 20.17
C LYS A 1 -30.85 -3.47 20.84
N SER A 2 -31.80 -2.92 20.08
CA SER A 2 -33.14 -2.59 20.57
C SER A 2 -33.96 -3.85 20.92
N PRO A 3 -35.04 -3.76 21.71
CA PRO A 3 -35.92 -4.89 22.00
C PRO A 3 -36.49 -5.53 20.73
N ARG A 4 -36.82 -4.71 19.72
CA ARG A 4 -37.31 -5.15 18.41
C ARG A 4 -36.28 -5.97 17.63
N GLU A 5 -35.02 -5.53 17.64
CA GLU A 5 -33.92 -6.28 16.98
C GLU A 5 -33.68 -7.64 17.63
N ARG A 6 -33.75 -7.71 18.96
CA ARG A 6 -33.63 -8.97 19.69
C ARG A 6 -34.75 -9.95 19.31
N ALA A 7 -36.01 -9.51 19.35
CA ALA A 7 -37.15 -10.34 18.95
C ALA A 7 -37.07 -10.84 17.50
N ALA A 8 -36.59 -9.96 16.57
CA ALA A 8 -36.37 -10.36 15.19
C ALA A 8 -35.27 -11.43 15.06
N MET A 9 -34.14 -11.28 15.78
CA MET A 9 -33.05 -12.27 15.79
C MET A 9 -33.49 -13.60 16.40
N ASP A 10 -34.29 -13.59 17.46
CA ASP A 10 -34.81 -14.83 18.07
C ASP A 10 -35.76 -15.55 17.12
N THR A 11 -36.57 -14.81 16.40
CA THR A 11 -37.43 -15.39 15.35
C THR A 11 -36.59 -15.99 14.22
N LEU A 12 -35.55 -15.28 13.77
CA LEU A 12 -34.64 -15.76 12.73
C LEU A 12 -33.93 -17.06 13.14
N ARG A 13 -33.38 -17.11 14.38
CA ARG A 13 -32.71 -18.30 14.90
C ARG A 13 -33.65 -19.51 14.99
N ARG A 14 -34.89 -19.27 15.38
CA ARG A 14 -35.91 -20.34 15.48
C ARG A 14 -36.30 -20.88 14.11
N LEU A 15 -36.47 -20.01 13.11
CA LEU A 15 -36.89 -20.42 11.75
C LEU A 15 -35.71 -20.93 10.91
N HIS A 16 -34.51 -20.38 11.14
CA HIS A 16 -33.31 -20.68 10.38
C HIS A 16 -32.10 -20.92 11.33
N PRO A 17 -32.05 -22.05 12.03
CA PRO A 17 -31.04 -22.30 13.07
C PRO A 17 -29.60 -22.31 12.57
N ARG A 18 -29.40 -22.52 11.25
CA ARG A 18 -28.07 -22.50 10.62
C ARG A 18 -27.64 -21.14 10.07
N TYR A 19 -28.53 -20.15 10.03
CA TYR A 19 -28.32 -18.88 9.34
C TYR A 19 -27.05 -18.16 9.82
N GLU A 20 -26.87 -17.98 11.12
CA GLU A 20 -25.69 -17.27 11.66
C GLU A 20 -24.37 -17.99 11.30
N ALA A 21 -24.36 -19.31 11.39
CA ALA A 21 -23.19 -20.11 11.01
C ALA A 21 -22.91 -20.05 9.51
N GLU A 22 -23.94 -20.09 8.67
CA GLU A 22 -23.82 -19.99 7.22
C GLU A 22 -23.36 -18.58 6.79
N VAL A 23 -23.85 -17.52 7.41
CA VAL A 23 -23.40 -16.14 7.18
C VAL A 23 -21.93 -15.97 7.60
N LEU A 24 -21.55 -16.48 8.77
CA LEU A 24 -20.15 -16.41 9.21
C LEU A 24 -19.22 -17.19 8.28
N ALA A 25 -19.65 -18.37 7.82
CA ALA A 25 -18.91 -19.15 6.84
C ALA A 25 -18.77 -18.39 5.51
N PHE A 26 -19.87 -17.82 5.00
CA PHE A 26 -19.87 -17.01 3.78
C PHE A 26 -18.93 -15.80 3.87
N VAL A 27 -18.99 -15.05 4.98
CA VAL A 27 -18.09 -13.88 5.21
C VAL A 27 -16.63 -14.31 5.29
N ARG A 28 -16.34 -15.43 5.97
CA ARG A 28 -14.96 -15.94 6.10
C ARG A 28 -14.42 -16.46 4.77
N ASP A 29 -15.21 -17.23 4.05
CA ASP A 29 -14.78 -17.95 2.84
C ASP A 29 -14.92 -17.07 1.60
N ASP A 30 -15.71 -16.01 1.68
CA ASP A 30 -15.95 -15.01 0.63
C ASP A 30 -16.02 -15.59 -0.80
N PRO A 31 -16.98 -16.46 -1.11
CA PRO A 31 -17.03 -17.16 -2.40
C PRO A 31 -17.22 -16.23 -3.61
N ALA A 32 -17.64 -14.97 -3.36
CA ALA A 32 -17.79 -13.96 -4.41
C ALA A 32 -16.51 -13.13 -4.66
N ARG A 33 -15.45 -13.34 -3.87
CA ARG A 33 -14.21 -12.55 -3.98
C ARG A 33 -13.64 -12.54 -5.38
N LEU A 34 -13.48 -13.72 -5.99
CA LEU A 34 -12.94 -13.83 -7.34
C LEU A 34 -13.79 -13.07 -8.37
N ALA A 35 -15.11 -13.21 -8.29
CA ALA A 35 -16.02 -12.52 -9.21
C ALA A 35 -15.93 -11.00 -9.07
N ARG A 36 -15.86 -10.47 -7.83
CA ARG A 36 -15.67 -9.04 -7.60
C ARG A 36 -14.33 -8.56 -8.14
N THR A 37 -13.24 -9.27 -7.83
CA THR A 37 -11.90 -8.95 -8.34
C THR A 37 -11.87 -8.90 -9.87
N MET A 38 -12.53 -9.83 -10.55
CA MET A 38 -12.63 -9.84 -12.02
C MET A 38 -13.42 -8.65 -12.56
N VAL A 39 -14.49 -8.23 -11.89
CA VAL A 39 -15.26 -7.03 -12.27
C VAL A 39 -14.40 -5.77 -12.11
N ASP A 40 -13.66 -5.64 -11.01
CA ASP A 40 -12.78 -4.49 -10.78
C ASP A 40 -11.63 -4.43 -11.77
N LEU A 41 -10.99 -5.57 -12.06
CA LEU A 41 -10.01 -5.67 -13.13
C LEU A 41 -10.59 -5.26 -14.49
N ALA A 42 -11.79 -5.72 -14.83
CA ALA A 42 -12.45 -5.36 -16.07
C ALA A 42 -12.72 -3.84 -16.14
N ARG A 43 -13.12 -3.21 -15.04
CA ARG A 43 -13.32 -1.74 -14.97
C ARG A 43 -12.01 -0.98 -15.17
N ILE A 44 -10.90 -1.47 -14.62
CA ILE A 44 -9.58 -0.86 -14.83
C ILE A 44 -9.15 -1.02 -16.28
N LEU A 45 -9.33 -2.21 -16.86
CA LEU A 45 -8.92 -2.54 -18.23
C LEU A 45 -9.78 -1.88 -19.30
N ASP A 46 -11.07 -1.64 -19.02
CA ASP A 46 -11.99 -0.96 -19.96
C ASP A 46 -11.78 0.56 -20.02
N GLY A 47 -10.95 1.09 -19.14
CA GLY A 47 -10.62 2.50 -19.08
C GLY A 47 -9.66 2.92 -20.19
N SER A 48 -10.03 3.92 -21.00
CA SER A 48 -9.14 4.56 -21.98
C SER A 48 -8.08 5.47 -21.33
N ARG A 49 -8.06 5.54 -19.99
CA ARG A 49 -7.21 6.43 -19.21
C ARG A 49 -5.87 5.77 -18.87
N PRO A 50 -4.77 6.52 -18.87
CA PRO A 50 -3.49 6.02 -18.41
C PRO A 50 -3.58 5.56 -16.94
N VAL A 51 -2.92 4.45 -16.62
CA VAL A 51 -2.88 3.91 -15.26
C VAL A 51 -1.58 4.31 -14.58
N ILE A 52 -1.69 4.93 -13.42
CA ILE A 52 -0.58 5.35 -12.57
C ILE A 52 -0.48 4.41 -11.37
N LEU A 53 0.71 3.84 -11.16
CA LEU A 53 1.00 3.04 -9.97
C LEU A 53 1.51 3.96 -8.86
N ALA A 54 0.72 4.19 -7.83
CA ALA A 54 1.12 4.90 -6.62
C ALA A 54 1.74 3.92 -5.61
N VAL A 55 2.98 4.15 -5.20
CA VAL A 55 3.68 3.30 -4.22
C VAL A 55 3.68 3.97 -2.86
N LEU A 56 3.05 3.32 -1.87
CA LEU A 56 2.87 3.84 -0.51
C LEU A 56 3.43 2.86 0.53
N HIS A 57 3.64 3.36 1.76
CA HIS A 57 3.81 2.51 2.95
C HIS A 57 2.46 1.90 3.41
N ASP A 58 2.50 1.02 4.40
CA ASP A 58 1.34 0.31 4.98
C ASP A 58 0.59 1.10 6.05
N ARG A 59 1.07 2.29 6.42
CA ARG A 59 0.48 3.12 7.48
C ARG A 59 -0.63 4.00 6.92
N GLN A 60 -1.71 4.12 7.68
CA GLN A 60 -2.73 5.12 7.42
C GLN A 60 -2.19 6.53 7.76
N GLY A 61 -2.69 7.54 7.08
CA GLY A 61 -2.30 8.92 7.37
C GLY A 61 -2.32 9.86 6.17
N GLY A 62 -1.52 10.93 6.27
CA GLY A 62 -1.51 12.00 5.27
C GLY A 62 -1.13 11.55 3.86
N THR A 63 -0.17 10.62 3.73
CA THR A 63 0.24 10.07 2.43
C THR A 63 -0.88 9.31 1.74
N GLU A 64 -1.61 8.48 2.47
CA GLU A 64 -2.77 7.75 1.94
C GLU A 64 -3.88 8.70 1.49
N ARG A 65 -4.21 9.66 2.37
CA ARG A 65 -5.21 10.69 2.06
C ARG A 65 -4.81 11.50 0.83
N HIS A 66 -3.55 11.89 0.70
CA HIS A 66 -3.04 12.61 -0.46
C HIS A 66 -3.25 11.82 -1.76
N VAL A 67 -2.93 10.52 -1.79
CA VAL A 67 -3.13 9.67 -2.97
C VAL A 67 -4.61 9.51 -3.31
N HIS A 68 -5.46 9.33 -2.30
CA HIS A 68 -6.91 9.26 -2.50
C HIS A 68 -7.46 10.57 -3.11
N GLU A 69 -7.07 11.72 -2.55
CA GLU A 69 -7.48 13.05 -3.06
C GLU A 69 -6.94 13.31 -4.47
N LEU A 70 -5.68 12.92 -4.75
CA LEU A 70 -5.08 13.04 -6.07
C LEU A 70 -5.80 12.16 -7.11
N ALA A 71 -6.12 10.92 -6.76
CA ALA A 71 -6.87 10.01 -7.62
C ALA A 71 -8.29 10.53 -7.89
N ALA A 72 -8.95 11.10 -6.89
CA ALA A 72 -10.25 11.73 -7.05
C ALA A 72 -10.19 12.98 -7.92
N LEU A 73 -9.16 13.82 -7.77
CA LEU A 73 -8.96 15.03 -8.56
C LEU A 73 -8.69 14.73 -10.04
N LEU A 74 -7.98 13.63 -10.32
CA LEU A 74 -7.57 13.24 -11.67
C LEU A 74 -8.43 12.13 -12.27
N HIS A 75 -9.58 11.82 -11.67
CA HIS A 75 -10.39 10.66 -12.03
C HIS A 75 -10.85 10.63 -13.50
N ASP A 76 -10.94 11.77 -14.16
CA ASP A 76 -11.28 11.92 -15.59
C ASP A 76 -10.05 11.80 -16.53
N ARG A 77 -8.84 11.93 -16.01
CA ARG A 77 -7.57 11.97 -16.76
C ARG A 77 -6.70 10.74 -16.59
N ALA A 78 -6.70 10.16 -15.40
CA ALA A 78 -5.88 9.01 -15.06
C ALA A 78 -6.59 8.10 -14.08
N GLN A 79 -6.23 6.84 -14.10
CA GLN A 79 -6.63 5.86 -13.11
C GLN A 79 -5.45 5.52 -12.21
N PHE A 80 -5.69 5.38 -10.93
CA PHE A 80 -4.67 5.02 -9.97
C PHE A 80 -4.88 3.59 -9.48
N VAL A 81 -3.76 2.87 -9.35
CA VAL A 81 -3.66 1.65 -8.55
C VAL A 81 -2.57 1.84 -7.50
N VAL A 82 -2.74 1.26 -6.35
CA VAL A 82 -1.89 1.49 -5.17
C VAL A 82 -1.15 0.23 -4.81
N LEU A 83 0.19 0.32 -4.69
CA LEU A 83 1.04 -0.76 -4.20
C LEU A 83 1.47 -0.48 -2.76
N ARG A 84 1.17 -1.41 -1.85
CA ARG A 84 1.55 -1.34 -0.44
C ARG A 84 2.39 -2.53 -0.02
N PRO A 85 3.34 -2.36 0.91
CA PRO A 85 4.10 -3.46 1.45
C PRO A 85 3.26 -4.29 2.42
N LEU A 86 3.52 -5.58 2.44
CA LEU A 86 3.00 -6.53 3.42
C LEU A 86 4.17 -7.28 4.08
N PRO A 87 3.98 -7.83 5.29
CA PRO A 87 4.99 -8.66 5.94
C PRO A 87 5.44 -9.83 5.05
N GLY A 88 6.71 -10.25 5.17
CA GLY A 88 7.25 -11.40 4.45
C GLY A 88 7.59 -11.11 2.98
N GLN A 89 8.07 -9.91 2.67
CA GLN A 89 8.43 -9.50 1.31
C GLN A 89 7.27 -9.64 0.31
N ARG A 90 6.07 -9.37 0.75
CA ARG A 90 4.87 -9.35 -0.08
C ARG A 90 4.43 -7.91 -0.33
N VAL A 91 3.64 -7.74 -1.37
CA VAL A 91 2.97 -6.47 -1.69
C VAL A 91 1.51 -6.72 -2.00
N SER A 92 0.66 -5.74 -1.69
CA SER A 92 -0.73 -5.73 -2.15
C SER A 92 -0.94 -4.64 -3.18
N LEU A 93 -1.64 -4.99 -4.26
CA LEU A 93 -2.14 -4.06 -5.27
C LEU A 93 -3.62 -3.80 -4.98
N ARG A 94 -3.98 -2.52 -4.82
CA ARG A 94 -5.34 -2.08 -4.44
C ARG A 94 -5.81 -0.91 -5.29
N LEU A 95 -7.09 -0.56 -5.17
CA LEU A 95 -7.60 0.73 -5.62
C LEU A 95 -7.32 1.83 -4.56
N PRO A 96 -7.36 3.12 -4.96
CA PRO A 96 -7.05 4.23 -4.05
C PRO A 96 -8.04 4.41 -2.91
N ASP A 97 -9.29 3.99 -3.10
CA ASP A 97 -10.30 4.06 -2.06
C ASP A 97 -10.00 3.02 -0.98
N PRO A 98 -9.77 3.42 0.28
CA PRO A 98 -9.46 2.48 1.35
C PRO A 98 -10.62 1.53 1.69
N ASP A 99 -11.85 1.90 1.35
CA ASP A 99 -13.05 1.09 1.58
C ASP A 99 -13.31 0.09 0.43
N ASP A 100 -12.54 0.17 -0.67
CA ASP A 100 -12.64 -0.77 -1.77
C ASP A 100 -12.07 -2.13 -1.39
N ALA A 101 -12.81 -3.18 -1.71
CA ALA A 101 -12.45 -4.57 -1.41
C ALA A 101 -11.45 -5.18 -2.39
N PHE A 102 -11.08 -4.47 -3.46
CA PHE A 102 -10.12 -4.98 -4.44
C PHE A 102 -8.73 -5.11 -3.82
N GLU A 103 -8.20 -6.31 -3.84
CA GLU A 103 -6.84 -6.59 -3.41
C GLU A 103 -6.26 -7.79 -4.13
N LEU A 104 -5.09 -7.62 -4.73
CA LEU A 104 -4.24 -8.69 -5.22
C LEU A 104 -2.93 -8.70 -4.43
N VAL A 105 -2.52 -9.86 -3.95
CA VAL A 105 -1.29 -10.02 -3.16
C VAL A 105 -0.27 -10.81 -3.94
N PHE A 106 0.99 -10.34 -3.93
CA PHE A 106 2.11 -10.99 -4.59
C PHE A 106 3.29 -11.16 -3.63
N SER A 107 3.96 -12.32 -3.69
CA SER A 107 5.28 -12.54 -3.10
C SER A 107 6.35 -11.94 -4.01
N LEU A 108 7.17 -11.01 -3.51
CA LEU A 108 8.25 -10.45 -4.31
C LEU A 108 9.39 -11.45 -4.56
N ALA A 109 9.47 -12.51 -3.75
CA ALA A 109 10.45 -13.58 -3.93
C ALA A 109 10.05 -14.54 -5.07
N ASP A 110 8.76 -14.90 -5.13
CA ASP A 110 8.30 -16.00 -5.98
C ASP A 110 7.41 -15.53 -7.13
N GLU A 111 6.73 -14.38 -6.98
CA GLU A 111 5.68 -13.92 -7.90
C GLU A 111 5.98 -12.53 -8.50
N TYR A 112 7.26 -12.10 -8.47
CA TYR A 112 7.62 -10.77 -8.99
C TYR A 112 7.30 -10.61 -10.49
N ASP A 113 7.54 -11.66 -11.30
CA ASP A 113 7.20 -11.63 -12.72
C ASP A 113 5.68 -11.64 -12.97
N ALA A 114 4.91 -12.27 -12.09
CA ALA A 114 3.44 -12.20 -12.12
C ALA A 114 2.95 -10.78 -11.80
N LEU A 115 3.53 -10.12 -10.80
CA LEU A 115 3.27 -8.70 -10.52
C LEU A 115 3.58 -7.82 -11.73
N LEU A 116 4.76 -7.96 -12.35
CA LEU A 116 5.13 -7.20 -13.54
C LEU A 116 4.15 -7.45 -14.71
N SER A 117 3.76 -8.70 -14.91
CA SER A 117 2.77 -9.08 -15.93
C SER A 117 1.42 -8.41 -15.67
N MET A 118 0.94 -8.44 -14.42
CA MET A 118 -0.30 -7.77 -14.03
C MET A 118 -0.23 -6.26 -14.25
N LEU A 119 0.84 -5.60 -13.83
CA LEU A 119 1.01 -4.15 -14.02
C LEU A 119 1.04 -3.75 -15.50
N ARG A 120 1.67 -4.58 -16.35
CA ARG A 120 1.63 -4.38 -17.82
C ARG A 120 0.23 -4.56 -18.39
N GLN A 121 -0.49 -5.61 -17.97
CA GLN A 121 -1.87 -5.87 -18.42
C GLN A 121 -2.81 -4.73 -18.00
N LEU A 122 -2.64 -4.16 -16.81
CA LEU A 122 -3.37 -2.98 -16.36
C LEU A 122 -3.00 -1.70 -17.13
N GLY A 123 -1.97 -1.74 -17.97
CA GLY A 123 -1.54 -0.57 -18.73
C GLY A 123 -0.84 0.48 -17.87
N VAL A 124 -0.15 0.07 -16.80
CA VAL A 124 0.64 1.00 -15.99
C VAL A 124 1.67 1.70 -16.87
N CYS A 125 1.57 3.00 -16.97
CA CYS A 125 2.44 3.86 -17.82
C CYS A 125 3.34 4.79 -17.00
N HIS A 126 3.14 4.87 -15.69
CA HIS A 126 3.93 5.71 -14.77
C HIS A 126 3.94 5.14 -13.36
N VAL A 127 5.07 5.29 -12.65
CA VAL A 127 5.20 4.92 -11.23
C VAL A 127 5.38 6.19 -10.40
N HIS A 128 4.45 6.45 -9.50
CA HIS A 128 4.51 7.58 -8.57
C HIS A 128 4.87 7.08 -7.17
N TYR A 129 6.09 7.35 -6.74
CA TYR A 129 6.54 7.01 -5.40
C TYR A 129 6.10 8.07 -4.40
N HIS A 130 5.38 7.66 -3.39
CA HIS A 130 5.00 8.50 -2.25
C HIS A 130 5.80 8.14 -0.99
N HIS A 131 6.04 6.83 -0.79
CA HIS A 131 6.85 6.39 0.35
C HIS A 131 7.34 4.95 0.17
N LEU A 132 8.62 4.71 0.49
CA LEU A 132 9.28 3.41 0.29
C LEU A 132 9.44 2.58 1.57
N LEU A 133 8.92 3.06 2.72
CA LEU A 133 8.98 2.30 3.97
C LEU A 133 8.26 0.95 3.82
N GLY A 134 8.96 -0.12 4.20
CA GLY A 134 8.48 -1.49 4.08
C GLY A 134 8.68 -2.15 2.72
N HIS A 135 9.01 -1.38 1.69
CA HIS A 135 9.30 -1.92 0.36
C HIS A 135 10.74 -2.40 0.22
N GLY A 136 10.91 -3.48 -0.54
CA GLY A 136 12.22 -4.02 -0.91
C GLY A 136 12.74 -3.46 -2.22
N LYS A 137 14.01 -3.79 -2.52
CA LYS A 137 14.70 -3.42 -3.79
C LYS A 137 13.88 -3.68 -5.07
N PRO A 138 13.14 -4.81 -5.22
CA PRO A 138 12.37 -5.05 -6.44
C PRO A 138 11.34 -3.96 -6.76
N VAL A 139 10.71 -3.34 -5.73
CA VAL A 139 9.74 -2.27 -5.94
C VAL A 139 10.41 -1.00 -6.47
N MET A 140 11.63 -0.70 -6.05
CA MET A 140 12.40 0.44 -6.57
C MET A 140 12.80 0.25 -8.05
N GLN A 141 12.86 -0.99 -8.53
CA GLN A 141 13.21 -1.33 -9.91
C GLN A 141 11.99 -1.37 -10.86
N LEU A 142 10.77 -1.18 -10.34
CA LEU A 142 9.55 -1.27 -11.15
C LEU A 142 9.58 -0.37 -12.40
N PRO A 143 9.97 0.92 -12.34
CA PRO A 143 9.99 1.75 -13.55
C PRO A 143 10.89 1.18 -14.63
N GLN A 144 12.10 0.76 -14.27
CA GLN A 144 13.04 0.15 -15.22
C GLN A 144 12.51 -1.16 -15.80
N ARG A 145 11.92 -2.02 -14.95
CA ARG A 145 11.38 -3.33 -15.35
C ARG A 145 10.13 -3.22 -16.22
N LEU A 146 9.35 -2.18 -16.03
CA LEU A 146 8.15 -1.89 -16.82
C LEU A 146 8.48 -1.06 -18.07
N GLY A 147 9.60 -0.37 -18.11
CA GLY A 147 9.96 0.56 -19.20
C GLY A 147 9.16 1.86 -19.16
N VAL A 148 8.82 2.36 -17.94
CA VAL A 148 7.97 3.55 -17.75
C VAL A 148 8.71 4.64 -16.97
N GLY A 149 8.22 5.88 -17.07
CA GLY A 149 8.71 6.98 -16.26
C GLY A 149 8.30 6.86 -14.79
N TYR A 150 8.98 7.63 -13.94
CA TYR A 150 8.60 7.73 -12.52
C TYR A 150 8.85 9.14 -11.98
N ASP A 151 8.20 9.45 -10.88
CA ASP A 151 8.46 10.60 -10.04
C ASP A 151 8.31 10.23 -8.55
N PHE A 152 8.66 11.17 -7.69
CA PHE A 152 8.64 10.98 -6.23
C PHE A 152 8.06 12.22 -5.55
N THR A 153 7.03 12.05 -4.75
CA THR A 153 6.53 13.06 -3.83
C THR A 153 7.10 12.84 -2.44
N ALA A 154 7.97 13.72 -1.99
CA ALA A 154 8.51 13.68 -0.63
C ALA A 154 7.47 14.18 0.37
N HIS A 155 6.99 13.29 1.24
CA HIS A 155 6.09 13.62 2.35
C HIS A 155 6.82 13.92 3.65
N ASP A 156 8.06 13.45 3.75
CA ASP A 156 8.92 13.56 4.92
C ASP A 156 10.40 13.38 4.53
N TYR A 157 11.27 13.20 5.50
CA TYR A 157 12.71 13.06 5.30
C TYR A 157 13.20 11.61 5.22
N PHE A 158 12.34 10.66 4.93
CA PHE A 158 12.68 9.22 4.94
C PHE A 158 13.86 8.86 4.04
N SER A 159 14.01 9.49 2.88
CA SER A 159 15.16 9.26 1.97
C SER A 159 16.50 9.74 2.54
N ILE A 160 16.47 10.71 3.44
CA ILE A 160 17.66 11.31 4.06
C ILE A 160 17.91 10.72 5.44
N CYS A 161 16.84 10.54 6.21
CA CYS A 161 16.89 10.12 7.60
C CYS A 161 15.86 9.04 7.90
N PRO A 162 16.27 7.85 8.38
CA PRO A 162 15.34 6.78 8.73
C PRO A 162 14.42 7.11 9.92
N GLN A 163 14.73 8.17 10.68
CA GLN A 163 13.85 8.71 11.72
C GLN A 163 12.74 9.61 11.16
N ILE A 164 12.71 9.82 9.86
CA ILE A 164 11.62 10.51 9.12
C ILE A 164 11.55 12.01 9.41
N SER A 165 11.72 12.43 10.66
CA SER A 165 11.43 13.79 11.13
C SER A 165 12.64 14.71 11.26
N LEU A 166 13.87 14.23 11.09
CA LEU A 166 15.12 14.93 11.38
C LEU A 166 15.16 15.49 12.83
N THR A 167 14.54 14.77 13.78
CA THR A 167 14.53 15.15 15.18
C THR A 167 15.30 14.16 16.05
N ARG A 168 15.88 14.67 17.13
CA ARG A 168 16.48 13.88 18.20
C ARG A 168 15.39 13.42 19.20
N ARG A 169 15.79 12.60 20.18
CA ARG A 169 14.89 12.11 21.24
C ARG A 169 14.26 13.22 22.09
N ASP A 170 14.90 14.37 22.18
CA ASP A 170 14.40 15.56 22.88
C ASP A 170 13.44 16.40 22.04
N ASN A 171 12.99 15.87 20.90
CA ASN A 171 12.12 16.52 19.93
C ASN A 171 12.69 17.82 19.31
N ARG A 172 14.03 18.01 19.36
CA ARG A 172 14.69 19.12 18.69
C ARG A 172 15.20 18.71 17.33
N TYR A 173 15.21 19.64 16.40
CA TYR A 173 15.83 19.47 15.10
C TYR A 173 17.31 19.06 15.26
N CYS A 174 17.75 18.06 14.52
CA CYS A 174 19.08 17.46 14.70
C CYS A 174 20.22 18.30 14.09
N GLY A 175 19.90 19.30 13.28
CA GLY A 175 20.91 20.15 12.62
C GLY A 175 21.59 19.51 11.42
N GLU A 176 21.09 18.36 10.91
CA GLU A 176 21.69 17.60 9.81
C GLU A 176 23.16 17.27 10.07
N GLU A 177 23.44 16.72 11.24
CA GLU A 177 24.77 16.40 11.73
C GLU A 177 25.54 15.45 10.81
N GLY A 178 26.84 15.34 11.06
CA GLY A 178 27.70 14.44 10.32
C GLY A 178 27.34 12.97 10.49
N VAL A 179 27.90 12.12 9.63
CA VAL A 179 27.60 10.68 9.58
C VAL A 179 27.77 9.99 10.93
N GLN A 180 28.81 10.38 11.71
CA GLN A 180 29.07 9.77 13.01
C GLN A 180 27.91 10.02 13.98
N GLN A 181 27.45 11.25 14.10
CA GLN A 181 26.33 11.63 14.98
C GLN A 181 25.01 10.97 14.51
N CYS A 182 24.82 10.84 13.20
CA CYS A 182 23.68 10.09 12.67
C CYS A 182 23.74 8.60 13.04
N ASN A 183 24.90 7.97 12.95
CA ASN A 183 25.08 6.58 13.37
C ASN A 183 24.84 6.40 14.89
N ASP A 184 25.34 7.33 15.71
CA ASP A 184 25.08 7.32 17.16
C ASP A 184 23.59 7.46 17.46
N CYS A 185 22.87 8.27 16.69
CA CYS A 185 21.41 8.37 16.76
C CYS A 185 20.74 7.04 16.39
N LEU A 186 21.21 6.34 15.34
CA LEU A 186 20.66 5.06 14.89
C LEU A 186 20.96 3.92 15.87
N VAL A 187 22.07 3.97 16.62
CA VAL A 187 22.32 3.05 17.73
C VAL A 187 21.24 3.18 18.81
N GLN A 188 20.78 4.41 19.09
CA GLN A 188 19.73 4.68 20.09
C GLN A 188 18.33 4.44 19.56
N SER A 189 18.10 4.61 18.26
CA SER A 189 16.84 4.43 17.55
C SER A 189 17.12 3.74 16.22
N PRO A 190 17.17 2.40 16.19
CA PRO A 190 17.57 1.64 15.01
C PRO A 190 16.69 1.90 13.79
N ALA A 191 17.31 2.03 12.64
CA ALA A 191 16.61 2.12 11.36
C ALA A 191 15.94 0.78 11.00
N PRO A 192 14.85 0.77 10.26
CA PRO A 192 14.30 -0.44 9.68
C PRO A 192 15.36 -1.21 8.87
N GLY A 193 15.53 -2.50 9.16
CA GLY A 193 16.54 -3.34 8.52
C GLY A 193 17.97 -3.16 9.03
N GLY A 194 18.21 -2.40 10.12
CA GLY A 194 19.49 -2.29 10.80
C GLY A 194 20.61 -1.64 9.96
N LEU A 195 20.25 -0.83 8.96
CA LEU A 195 21.20 -0.16 8.08
C LEU A 195 21.83 1.05 8.78
N ASP A 196 23.15 1.25 8.55
CA ASP A 196 23.82 2.52 8.88
C ASP A 196 23.37 3.64 7.96
N ILE A 197 23.73 4.89 8.30
CA ILE A 197 23.21 6.06 7.58
C ILE A 197 23.70 6.14 6.13
N LEU A 198 24.91 5.69 5.83
CA LEU A 198 25.43 5.72 4.46
C LEU A 198 24.72 4.67 3.61
N SER A 199 24.60 3.45 4.12
CA SER A 199 23.84 2.39 3.46
C SER A 199 22.36 2.76 3.30
N TRP A 200 21.78 3.48 4.26
CA TRP A 200 20.40 3.98 4.15
C TRP A 200 20.27 4.99 3.00
N ARG A 201 21.11 6.02 2.98
CA ARG A 201 21.10 7.04 1.92
C ARG A 201 21.35 6.44 0.54
N ALA A 202 22.37 5.58 0.40
CA ALA A 202 22.65 4.89 -0.86
C ALA A 202 21.53 3.97 -1.34
N ARG A 203 20.62 3.54 -0.45
CA ARG A 203 19.45 2.73 -0.82
C ARG A 203 18.30 3.57 -1.37
N HIS A 204 18.22 4.84 -0.99
CA HIS A 204 17.10 5.73 -1.30
C HIS A 204 17.46 6.89 -2.25
N THR A 205 18.72 6.95 -2.71
CA THR A 205 19.20 7.84 -3.79
C THR A 205 19.38 7.07 -5.09
#